data_ba7c496ae4ecbcbd3cd00d7acc31f871
#
_entry.id   ba7c496ae4ecbcbd3cd00d7acc31f871
#
_cell.length_a   1.000
_cell.length_b   1.000
_cell.length_c   1.000
_cell.angle_alpha   90.00
_cell.angle_beta   90.00
_cell.angle_gamma   90.00
#
_symmetry.space_group_name_H-M   'P 1'
#
loop_
_entity.id
_entity.type
_entity.pdbx_description
1 polymer ?
#
loop_
_entity_poly.entity_id
_entity_poly.type
_entity_poly.pdbx_seq_one_letter_code
_entity_poly.pdbx_strand_id
1 'polypeptide(L)'
;KASGYFKRGLGTFISILVIICSLYGTSVLSKVMGTLNDMTGNKNVMEDKIVVYVMKDDPAETIDDAKDYTFAYTDSYGYEETKETIDDINKKTDSTINTKPYASAIEMVDALYSGEVKAMILNTSYVSVITDTEGYEDFETKTKVLYAYTKTYEVEKTEKDVQVTKEPFVVYISGSDTRSKKLAKSRSDVNILAFVNPESRQVLLLNTP
;
A
#
# COMPACT_ATOMS: atom_id res chain seq x y z
N LYS A 1 -10.53 -19.12 -61.99
CA LYS A 1 -11.37 -19.36 -60.78
C LYS A 1 -10.57 -19.44 -59.47
N ALA A 2 -9.29 -19.89 -59.45
CA ALA A 2 -8.44 -20.00 -58.24
C ALA A 2 -8.10 -18.65 -57.56
N SER A 3 -7.95 -17.55 -58.34
CA SER A 3 -7.60 -16.22 -57.84
C SER A 3 -8.68 -15.60 -56.90
N GLY A 4 -9.95 -15.97 -57.08
CA GLY A 4 -11.04 -15.45 -56.21
C GLY A 4 -11.07 -16.06 -54.82
N TYR A 5 -10.75 -17.33 -54.67
CA TYR A 5 -10.68 -18.01 -53.38
C TYR A 5 -9.48 -17.55 -52.56
N PHE A 6 -8.33 -17.32 -53.18
CA PHE A 6 -7.13 -16.79 -52.53
C PHE A 6 -7.37 -15.38 -51.95
N LYS A 7 -8.01 -14.50 -52.74
CA LYS A 7 -8.35 -13.13 -52.25
C LYS A 7 -9.35 -13.15 -51.08
N ARG A 8 -10.33 -14.06 -51.12
CA ARG A 8 -11.28 -14.23 -50.00
C ARG A 8 -10.60 -14.80 -48.75
N GLY A 9 -9.73 -15.82 -48.92
CA GLY A 9 -8.96 -16.38 -47.80
C GLY A 9 -8.00 -15.36 -47.16
N LEU A 10 -7.33 -14.54 -47.97
CA LEU A 10 -6.47 -13.47 -47.46
C LEU A 10 -7.28 -12.41 -46.70
N GLY A 11 -8.46 -12.03 -47.20
CA GLY A 11 -9.33 -11.07 -46.52
C GLY A 11 -9.82 -11.57 -45.19
N THR A 12 -10.24 -12.84 -45.09
CA THR A 12 -10.66 -13.43 -43.80
C THR A 12 -9.50 -13.52 -42.80
N PHE A 13 -8.29 -13.88 -43.27
CA PHE A 13 -7.09 -13.92 -42.41
C PHE A 13 -6.76 -12.55 -41.85
N ILE A 14 -6.76 -11.50 -42.68
CA ILE A 14 -6.52 -10.11 -42.26
C ILE A 14 -7.59 -9.68 -41.24
N SER A 15 -8.87 -9.99 -41.47
CA SER A 15 -9.95 -9.65 -40.54
C SER A 15 -9.77 -10.29 -39.18
N ILE A 16 -9.39 -11.57 -39.13
CA ILE A 16 -9.10 -12.29 -37.87
C ILE A 16 -7.92 -11.63 -37.15
N LEU A 17 -6.87 -11.28 -37.86
CA LEU A 17 -5.67 -10.65 -37.29
C LEU A 17 -6.03 -9.28 -36.70
N VAL A 18 -6.85 -8.47 -37.36
CA VAL A 18 -7.34 -7.19 -36.85
C VAL A 18 -8.16 -7.37 -35.56
N ILE A 19 -9.04 -8.39 -35.54
CA ILE A 19 -9.84 -8.70 -34.32
C ILE A 19 -8.92 -9.06 -33.15
N ILE A 20 -7.93 -9.92 -33.38
CA ILE A 20 -6.96 -10.31 -32.32
C ILE A 20 -6.17 -9.09 -31.84
N CYS A 21 -5.67 -8.25 -32.73
CA CYS A 21 -4.96 -7.03 -32.38
C CYS A 21 -5.87 -6.05 -31.60
N SER A 22 -7.13 -5.92 -31.97
CA SER A 22 -8.09 -5.06 -31.25
C SER A 22 -8.39 -5.57 -29.83
N LEU A 23 -8.59 -6.88 -29.66
CA LEU A 23 -8.79 -7.49 -28.34
C LEU A 23 -7.56 -7.36 -27.45
N TYR A 24 -6.37 -7.53 -28.02
CA TYR A 24 -5.12 -7.32 -27.29
C TYR A 24 -4.96 -5.84 -26.90
N GLY A 25 -5.21 -4.91 -27.85
CA GLY A 25 -5.15 -3.48 -27.62
C GLY A 25 -6.11 -3.03 -26.51
N THR A 26 -7.35 -3.51 -26.50
CA THR A 26 -8.31 -3.21 -25.42
C THR A 26 -7.85 -3.75 -24.06
N SER A 27 -7.26 -4.94 -24.03
CA SER A 27 -6.73 -5.50 -22.78
C SER A 27 -5.56 -4.67 -22.23
N VAL A 28 -4.66 -4.19 -23.10
CA VAL A 28 -3.55 -3.31 -22.71
C VAL A 28 -4.08 -1.96 -22.23
N LEU A 29 -5.03 -1.34 -22.96
CA LEU A 29 -5.65 -0.09 -22.57
C LEU A 29 -6.35 -0.20 -21.20
N SER A 30 -7.09 -1.27 -20.95
CA SER A 30 -7.76 -1.49 -19.66
C SER A 30 -6.76 -1.58 -18.51
N LYS A 31 -5.60 -2.22 -18.71
CA LYS A 31 -4.53 -2.27 -17.70
C LYS A 31 -3.92 -0.90 -17.47
N VAL A 32 -3.66 -0.14 -18.53
CA VAL A 32 -3.13 1.24 -18.42
C VAL A 32 -4.14 2.15 -17.71
N MET A 33 -5.43 2.07 -18.08
CA MET A 33 -6.48 2.85 -17.41
C MET A 33 -6.65 2.45 -15.95
N GLY A 34 -6.57 1.15 -15.62
CA GLY A 34 -6.56 0.67 -14.25
C GLY A 34 -5.39 1.28 -13.45
N THR A 35 -4.18 1.23 -14.01
CA THR A 35 -3.00 1.82 -13.38
C THR A 35 -3.13 3.34 -13.24
N LEU A 36 -3.65 4.04 -14.25
CA LEU A 36 -3.89 5.49 -14.18
C LEU A 36 -4.96 5.83 -13.13
N ASN A 37 -6.03 5.06 -13.03
CA ASN A 37 -7.05 5.25 -11.99
C ASN A 37 -6.49 5.00 -10.59
N ASP A 38 -5.61 4.00 -10.44
CA ASP A 38 -4.92 3.74 -9.18
C ASP A 38 -3.91 4.87 -8.84
N MET A 39 -3.28 5.48 -9.83
CA MET A 39 -2.34 6.60 -9.66
C MET A 39 -3.05 7.95 -9.45
N THR A 40 -4.18 8.19 -10.11
CA THR A 40 -4.94 9.44 -9.97
C THR A 40 -5.82 9.48 -8.73
N GLY A 41 -5.79 8.43 -7.91
CA GLY A 41 -6.48 8.41 -6.62
C GLY A 41 -8.01 8.56 -6.74
N ASN A 42 -8.60 8.05 -7.80
CA ASN A 42 -10.06 8.09 -7.98
C ASN A 42 -10.82 7.15 -7.00
N LYS A 43 -10.08 6.51 -6.09
CA LYS A 43 -10.64 5.91 -4.87
C LYS A 43 -10.63 7.01 -3.80
N ASN A 44 -11.80 7.53 -3.47
CA ASN A 44 -12.01 8.38 -2.29
C ASN A 44 -11.79 7.60 -0.99
N VAL A 45 -10.87 6.64 -1.01
CA VAL A 45 -10.71 5.65 0.04
C VAL A 45 -9.23 5.42 0.25
N MET A 46 -8.75 5.70 1.45
CA MET A 46 -7.44 5.24 1.94
C MET A 46 -7.64 3.98 2.77
N GLU A 47 -6.72 3.04 2.62
CA GLU A 47 -6.72 1.78 3.38
C GLU A 47 -5.47 1.72 4.25
N ASP A 48 -5.68 1.55 5.56
CA ASP A 48 -4.62 1.17 6.48
C ASP A 48 -4.72 -0.32 6.79
N LYS A 49 -3.60 -1.00 6.58
CA LYS A 49 -3.52 -2.43 6.82
C LYS A 49 -2.68 -2.69 8.06
N ILE A 50 -3.34 -3.20 9.09
CA ILE A 50 -2.71 -3.62 10.34
C ILE A 50 -2.65 -5.14 10.32
N VAL A 51 -1.49 -5.70 10.62
CA VAL A 51 -1.26 -7.14 10.53
C VAL A 51 -0.66 -7.70 11.81
N VAL A 52 -0.94 -8.96 12.05
CA VAL A 52 -0.28 -9.75 13.08
C VAL A 52 0.86 -10.52 12.46
N TYR A 53 2.08 -10.25 12.91
CA TYR A 53 3.28 -11.01 12.55
C TYR A 53 3.61 -12.02 13.65
N VAL A 54 4.03 -13.19 13.24
CA VAL A 54 4.67 -14.23 14.07
C VAL A 54 5.97 -14.66 13.40
N MET A 55 6.82 -15.40 14.09
CA MET A 55 8.04 -15.96 13.48
C MET A 55 7.68 -16.91 12.35
N LYS A 56 8.54 -17.03 11.36
CA LYS A 56 8.31 -17.85 10.16
C LYS A 56 8.05 -19.32 10.46
N ASP A 57 8.72 -19.83 11.47
CA ASP A 57 8.67 -21.22 11.95
C ASP A 57 7.62 -21.44 13.06
N ASP A 58 6.89 -20.40 13.43
CA ASP A 58 5.79 -20.52 14.42
C ASP A 58 4.72 -21.51 13.93
N PRO A 59 4.24 -22.42 14.79
CA PRO A 59 3.26 -23.44 14.41
C PRO A 59 1.85 -22.90 14.14
N ALA A 60 1.52 -21.67 14.58
CA ALA A 60 0.19 -21.10 14.36
C ALA A 60 -0.04 -20.84 12.86
N GLU A 61 -1.16 -21.28 12.35
CA GLU A 61 -1.63 -21.10 10.97
C GLU A 61 -2.77 -20.07 10.90
N THR A 62 -3.52 -19.94 12.00
CA THR A 62 -4.66 -19.03 12.14
C THR A 62 -4.56 -18.19 13.39
N ILE A 63 -5.36 -17.12 13.46
CA ILE A 63 -5.39 -16.26 14.66
C ILE A 63 -5.93 -17.01 15.88
N ASP A 64 -6.81 -18.01 15.68
CA ASP A 64 -7.33 -18.88 16.76
C ASP A 64 -6.23 -19.72 17.41
N ASP A 65 -5.24 -20.17 16.63
CA ASP A 65 -4.09 -20.93 17.15
C ASP A 65 -3.21 -20.06 18.06
N ALA A 66 -3.24 -18.75 17.86
CA ALA A 66 -2.45 -17.77 18.60
C ALA A 66 -3.20 -17.09 19.77
N LYS A 67 -4.44 -17.46 20.07
CA LYS A 67 -5.28 -16.79 21.08
C LYS A 67 -4.63 -16.67 22.47
N ASP A 68 -3.78 -17.63 22.84
CA ASP A 68 -3.08 -17.67 24.12
C ASP A 68 -1.69 -16.99 24.05
N TYR A 69 -1.33 -16.37 22.90
CA TYR A 69 -0.05 -15.67 22.74
C TYR A 69 -0.11 -14.30 23.43
N THR A 70 1.08 -13.77 23.73
CA THR A 70 1.24 -12.36 24.08
C THR A 70 1.58 -11.59 22.80
N PHE A 71 0.78 -10.56 22.52
CA PHE A 71 0.91 -9.73 21.32
C PHE A 71 1.61 -8.42 21.70
N ALA A 72 2.76 -8.15 21.08
CA ALA A 72 3.39 -6.85 21.16
C ALA A 72 2.59 -5.82 20.37
N TYR A 73 2.47 -4.62 20.90
CA TYR A 73 1.90 -3.47 20.18
C TYR A 73 2.60 -2.18 20.63
N THR A 74 2.40 -1.08 19.89
CA THR A 74 2.82 0.25 20.32
C THR A 74 1.62 1.18 20.49
N ASP A 75 1.65 2.02 21.53
CA ASP A 75 0.71 3.10 21.78
C ASP A 75 1.23 4.48 21.36
N SER A 76 2.49 4.53 20.90
CA SER A 76 3.14 5.78 20.51
C SER A 76 2.61 6.35 19.19
N TYR A 77 2.05 5.51 18.32
CA TYR A 77 1.48 5.89 17.01
C TYR A 77 0.50 4.82 16.50
N GLY A 78 -0.57 5.24 15.82
CA GLY A 78 -1.58 4.32 15.26
C GLY A 78 -2.32 3.50 16.30
N TYR A 79 -2.49 4.05 17.51
CA TYR A 79 -3.07 3.30 18.63
C TYR A 79 -4.54 2.96 18.41
N GLU A 80 -5.32 3.86 17.82
CA GLU A 80 -6.75 3.61 17.58
C GLU A 80 -6.96 2.45 16.59
N GLU A 81 -6.17 2.39 15.52
CA GLU A 81 -6.21 1.29 14.55
C GLU A 81 -5.74 -0.03 15.16
N THR A 82 -4.71 0.04 16.00
CA THR A 82 -4.21 -1.11 16.75
C THR A 82 -5.27 -1.64 17.71
N LYS A 83 -5.98 -0.76 18.43
CA LYS A 83 -7.07 -1.11 19.33
C LYS A 83 -8.23 -1.75 18.60
N GLU A 84 -8.66 -1.17 17.46
CA GLU A 84 -9.71 -1.77 16.62
C GLU A 84 -9.31 -3.17 16.15
N THR A 85 -8.03 -3.37 15.81
CA THR A 85 -7.50 -4.67 15.42
C THR A 85 -7.55 -5.67 16.57
N ILE A 86 -7.18 -5.26 17.78
CA ILE A 86 -7.28 -6.08 19.01
C ILE A 86 -8.74 -6.48 19.26
N ASP A 87 -9.66 -5.52 19.17
CA ASP A 87 -11.09 -5.76 19.35
C ASP A 87 -11.66 -6.74 18.31
N ASP A 88 -11.19 -6.65 17.06
CA ASP A 88 -11.60 -7.57 16.00
C ASP A 88 -11.03 -8.97 16.21
N ILE A 89 -9.78 -9.09 16.64
CA ILE A 89 -9.18 -10.38 17.03
C ILE A 89 -9.96 -11.00 18.19
N ASN A 90 -10.24 -10.24 19.25
CA ASN A 90 -10.98 -10.72 20.41
C ASN A 90 -12.37 -11.26 20.00
N LYS A 91 -13.06 -10.57 19.09
CA LYS A 91 -14.35 -11.03 18.56
C LYS A 91 -14.23 -12.32 17.76
N LYS A 92 -13.18 -12.47 16.97
CA LYS A 92 -12.98 -13.66 16.11
C LYS A 92 -12.59 -14.89 16.91
N THR A 93 -11.75 -14.72 17.93
CA THR A 93 -11.26 -15.80 18.77
C THR A 93 -12.19 -16.12 19.95
N ASP A 94 -13.29 -15.35 20.12
CA ASP A 94 -14.19 -15.39 21.28
C ASP A 94 -13.40 -15.40 22.62
N SER A 95 -12.28 -14.62 22.64
CA SER A 95 -11.33 -14.58 23.75
C SER A 95 -10.68 -13.21 23.83
N THR A 96 -10.21 -12.82 25.00
CA THR A 96 -9.39 -11.61 25.19
C THR A 96 -7.91 -11.99 25.07
N ILE A 97 -7.23 -11.49 24.05
CA ILE A 97 -5.79 -11.76 23.86
C ILE A 97 -4.95 -11.00 24.87
N ASN A 98 -3.81 -11.57 25.23
CA ASN A 98 -2.82 -10.89 26.08
C ASN A 98 -2.01 -9.91 25.23
N THR A 99 -1.90 -8.65 25.65
CA THR A 99 -1.15 -7.63 24.92
C THR A 99 -0.06 -7.02 25.81
N LYS A 100 1.06 -6.61 25.17
CA LYS A 100 2.18 -5.94 25.85
C LYS A 100 2.61 -4.72 25.03
N PRO A 101 2.63 -3.50 25.64
CA PRO A 101 3.05 -2.29 24.95
C PRO A 101 4.57 -2.19 24.85
N TYR A 102 5.05 -1.58 23.76
CA TYR A 102 6.45 -1.25 23.50
C TYR A 102 6.55 0.17 22.94
N ALA A 103 7.66 0.85 23.17
CA ALA A 103 7.83 2.24 22.76
C ALA A 103 8.05 2.39 21.24
N SER A 104 8.54 1.36 20.54
CA SER A 104 8.82 1.42 19.12
C SER A 104 8.60 0.09 18.39
N ALA A 105 8.49 0.17 17.06
CA ALA A 105 8.41 -1.03 16.21
C ALA A 105 9.67 -1.92 16.34
N ILE A 106 10.83 -1.32 16.50
CA ILE A 106 12.09 -2.06 16.65
C ILE A 106 12.11 -2.87 17.95
N GLU A 107 11.68 -2.27 19.07
CA GLU A 107 11.56 -3.00 20.34
C GLU A 107 10.56 -4.16 20.25
N MET A 108 9.47 -3.99 19.48
CA MET A 108 8.51 -5.07 19.23
C MET A 108 9.16 -6.23 18.45
N VAL A 109 9.99 -5.90 17.43
CA VAL A 109 10.73 -6.92 16.66
C VAL A 109 11.75 -7.64 17.53
N ASP A 110 12.49 -6.92 18.40
CA ASP A 110 13.42 -7.51 19.35
C ASP A 110 12.72 -8.49 20.30
N ALA A 111 11.58 -8.09 20.82
CA ALA A 111 10.78 -8.94 21.70
C ALA A 111 10.26 -10.20 20.97
N LEU A 112 9.87 -10.05 19.69
CA LEU A 112 9.47 -11.19 18.84
C LEU A 112 10.66 -12.12 18.54
N TYR A 113 11.81 -11.57 18.15
CA TYR A 113 13.00 -12.35 17.82
C TYR A 113 13.60 -13.07 19.03
N SER A 114 13.55 -12.45 20.20
CA SER A 114 13.99 -13.08 21.47
C SER A 114 13.01 -14.12 22.02
N GLY A 115 11.77 -14.17 21.47
CA GLY A 115 10.71 -15.04 21.98
C GLY A 115 10.04 -14.53 23.27
N GLU A 116 10.28 -13.29 23.66
CA GLU A 116 9.61 -12.64 24.79
C GLU A 116 8.10 -12.52 24.52
N VAL A 117 7.74 -12.21 23.26
CA VAL A 117 6.39 -12.30 22.74
C VAL A 117 6.35 -13.25 21.54
N LYS A 118 5.19 -13.84 21.26
CA LYS A 118 5.03 -14.74 20.13
C LYS A 118 4.36 -14.09 18.92
N ALA A 119 3.72 -12.96 19.10
CA ALA A 119 3.04 -12.22 18.04
C ALA A 119 3.26 -10.72 18.21
N MET A 120 3.18 -9.95 17.12
CA MET A 120 3.18 -8.50 17.15
C MET A 120 2.13 -7.93 16.21
N ILE A 121 1.46 -6.87 16.62
CA ILE A 121 0.47 -6.14 15.83
C ILE A 121 1.12 -4.89 15.28
N LEU A 122 1.19 -4.78 13.93
CA LEU A 122 1.92 -3.70 13.28
C LEU A 122 1.15 -3.18 12.06
N ASN A 123 1.09 -1.85 11.90
CA ASN A 123 0.67 -1.27 10.64
C ASN A 123 1.74 -1.51 9.57
N THR A 124 1.35 -2.01 8.40
CA THR A 124 2.28 -2.36 7.32
C THR A 124 3.11 -1.18 6.80
N SER A 125 2.69 0.05 7.06
CA SER A 125 3.45 1.26 6.72
C SER A 125 4.80 1.35 7.46
N TYR A 126 4.96 0.65 8.59
CA TYR A 126 6.22 0.64 9.35
C TYR A 126 7.18 -0.48 8.94
N VAL A 127 6.77 -1.40 8.07
CA VAL A 127 7.64 -2.50 7.62
C VAL A 127 8.89 -1.96 6.93
N SER A 128 8.76 -0.94 6.09
CA SER A 128 9.92 -0.32 5.44
C SER A 128 10.89 0.31 6.46
N VAL A 129 10.38 0.91 7.53
CA VAL A 129 11.23 1.48 8.60
C VAL A 129 12.03 0.38 9.30
N ILE A 130 11.42 -0.78 9.53
CA ILE A 130 12.09 -1.93 10.12
C ILE A 130 13.16 -2.45 9.17
N THR A 131 12.82 -2.73 7.91
CA THR A 131 13.74 -3.32 6.92
C THR A 131 14.87 -2.37 6.49
N ASP A 132 14.69 -1.05 6.63
CA ASP A 132 15.72 -0.04 6.38
C ASP A 132 16.66 0.15 7.60
N THR A 133 16.33 -0.45 8.75
CA THR A 133 17.15 -0.39 9.96
C THR A 133 18.20 -1.50 9.93
N GLU A 134 19.47 -1.13 10.16
CA GLU A 134 20.60 -2.08 10.19
C GLU A 134 20.34 -3.22 11.18
N GLY A 135 20.45 -4.47 10.70
CA GLY A 135 20.22 -5.70 11.46
C GLY A 135 18.79 -6.24 11.41
N TYR A 136 17.85 -5.55 10.73
CA TYR A 136 16.44 -5.98 10.59
C TYR A 136 15.99 -6.13 9.13
N GLU A 137 16.92 -6.10 8.18
CA GLU A 137 16.65 -6.18 6.73
C GLU A 137 15.92 -7.47 6.35
N ASP A 138 16.06 -8.51 7.15
CA ASP A 138 15.48 -9.83 6.94
C ASP A 138 14.12 -10.03 7.64
N PHE A 139 13.50 -8.98 8.21
CA PHE A 139 12.25 -9.05 8.93
C PHE A 139 11.15 -9.80 8.15
N GLU A 140 10.93 -9.46 6.87
CA GLU A 140 9.91 -10.11 6.04
C GLU A 140 10.22 -11.59 5.73
N THR A 141 11.48 -11.99 5.75
CA THR A 141 11.88 -13.38 5.52
C THR A 141 11.83 -14.23 6.79
N LYS A 142 12.05 -13.63 7.96
CA LYS A 142 12.01 -14.26 9.27
C LYS A 142 10.61 -14.36 9.87
N THR A 143 9.68 -13.56 9.36
CA THR A 143 8.30 -13.51 9.88
C THR A 143 7.28 -13.99 8.84
N LYS A 144 6.08 -14.26 9.30
CA LYS A 144 4.88 -14.48 8.48
C LYS A 144 3.69 -13.72 9.02
N VAL A 145 2.79 -13.34 8.14
CA VAL A 145 1.52 -12.72 8.51
C VAL A 145 0.55 -13.81 8.90
N LEU A 146 0.04 -13.74 10.12
CA LEU A 146 -0.96 -14.66 10.65
C LEU A 146 -2.38 -14.12 10.46
N TYR A 147 -2.55 -12.80 10.59
CA TYR A 147 -3.84 -12.13 10.50
C TYR A 147 -3.67 -10.74 9.89
N ALA A 148 -4.69 -10.25 9.17
CA ALA A 148 -4.72 -8.91 8.62
C ALA A 148 -6.09 -8.25 8.85
N TYR A 149 -6.06 -7.04 9.40
CA TYR A 149 -7.19 -6.13 9.54
C TYR A 149 -6.97 -4.95 8.59
N THR A 150 -8.00 -4.58 7.83
CA THR A 150 -7.94 -3.43 6.91
C THR A 150 -8.98 -2.41 7.34
N LYS A 151 -8.52 -1.23 7.72
CA LYS A 151 -9.38 -0.07 7.98
C LYS A 151 -9.43 0.80 6.74
N THR A 152 -10.64 1.11 6.33
CA THR A 152 -10.92 1.90 5.15
C THR A 152 -11.41 3.28 5.58
N TYR A 153 -10.79 4.34 5.07
CA TYR A 153 -11.19 5.73 5.30
C TYR A 153 -11.72 6.33 4.02
N GLU A 154 -12.87 6.97 4.08
CA GLU A 154 -13.32 7.85 3.01
C GLU A 154 -12.54 9.16 3.07
N VAL A 155 -11.83 9.48 2.00
CA VAL A 155 -11.15 10.77 1.86
C VAL A 155 -12.10 11.73 1.17
N GLU A 156 -12.50 12.79 1.84
CA GLU A 156 -13.25 13.87 1.18
C GLU A 156 -12.38 14.44 0.06
N LYS A 157 -12.82 14.29 -1.17
CA LYS A 157 -12.23 15.01 -2.30
C LYS A 157 -12.54 16.48 -2.16
N THR A 158 -11.60 17.26 -1.72
CA THR A 158 -11.61 18.71 -1.89
C THR A 158 -11.16 19.04 -3.32
N GLU A 159 -11.93 18.63 -4.32
CA GLU A 159 -11.73 19.10 -5.69
C GLU A 159 -12.15 20.57 -5.74
N LYS A 160 -11.17 21.48 -5.72
CA LYS A 160 -11.40 22.87 -6.11
C LYS A 160 -11.06 22.97 -7.59
N ASP A 161 -12.01 23.44 -8.37
CA ASP A 161 -11.76 23.81 -9.77
C ASP A 161 -10.91 25.10 -9.78
N VAL A 162 -9.59 24.92 -9.75
CA VAL A 162 -8.62 25.99 -9.73
C VAL A 162 -8.19 26.29 -11.15
N GLN A 163 -8.40 27.54 -11.59
CA GLN A 163 -7.88 28.02 -12.86
C GLN A 163 -6.36 28.26 -12.73
N VAL A 164 -5.57 27.22 -12.89
CA VAL A 164 -4.10 27.22 -12.67
C VAL A 164 -3.33 28.26 -13.50
N THR A 165 -3.96 28.88 -14.50
CA THR A 165 -3.39 29.97 -15.30
C THR A 165 -3.70 31.37 -14.76
N LYS A 166 -4.62 31.50 -13.79
CA LYS A 166 -5.12 32.78 -13.27
C LYS A 166 -5.05 32.88 -11.75
N GLU A 167 -5.25 31.78 -11.05
CA GLU A 167 -5.38 31.75 -9.59
C GLU A 167 -4.14 31.13 -8.94
N PRO A 168 -3.69 31.62 -7.78
CA PRO A 168 -2.63 30.99 -7.02
C PRO A 168 -3.02 29.58 -6.58
N PHE A 169 -2.10 28.65 -6.67
CA PHE A 169 -2.29 27.26 -6.24
C PHE A 169 -1.06 26.69 -5.58
N VAL A 170 -1.23 25.59 -4.87
CA VAL A 170 -0.15 24.86 -4.20
C VAL A 170 -0.09 23.44 -4.77
N VAL A 171 1.14 23.04 -5.13
CA VAL A 171 1.43 21.66 -5.54
C VAL A 171 2.31 21.01 -4.48
N TYR A 172 1.90 19.85 -4.00
CA TYR A 172 2.75 18.99 -3.20
C TYR A 172 3.50 18.03 -4.12
N ILE A 173 4.81 18.07 -4.05
CA ILE A 173 5.72 17.22 -4.82
C ILE A 173 6.37 16.25 -3.83
N SER A 174 6.08 14.97 -4.01
CA SER A 174 6.65 13.90 -3.20
C SER A 174 7.52 13.02 -4.09
N GLY A 175 8.77 12.85 -3.74
CA GLY A 175 9.72 11.99 -4.42
C GLY A 175 9.98 10.74 -3.62
N SER A 176 9.99 9.58 -4.28
CA SER A 176 10.33 8.30 -3.67
C SER A 176 11.49 7.65 -4.41
N ASP A 177 12.54 7.23 -3.70
CA ASP A 177 13.70 6.50 -4.25
C ASP A 177 13.42 4.99 -4.34
N THR A 178 12.17 4.61 -4.59
CA THR A 178 11.91 3.19 -4.78
C THR A 178 12.42 2.70 -6.12
N ARG A 179 13.34 1.73 -6.10
CA ARG A 179 13.84 1.03 -7.29
C ARG A 179 12.88 -0.06 -7.78
N SER A 180 11.75 -0.23 -7.12
CA SER A 180 10.72 -1.18 -7.52
C SER A 180 10.02 -0.73 -8.81
N LYS A 181 9.82 -1.65 -9.75
CA LYS A 181 9.03 -1.42 -10.97
C LYS A 181 7.53 -1.24 -10.69
N LYS A 182 7.08 -1.51 -9.47
CA LYS A 182 5.72 -1.24 -9.01
C LYS A 182 5.80 -0.03 -8.09
N LEU A 183 4.97 0.98 -8.35
CA LEU A 183 4.69 2.07 -7.41
C LEU A 183 4.02 1.43 -6.18
N ALA A 184 4.84 1.02 -5.23
CA ALA A 184 4.37 0.58 -3.92
C ALA A 184 4.29 1.82 -3.00
N LYS A 185 3.45 1.77 -1.96
CA LYS A 185 3.52 2.72 -0.85
C LYS A 185 4.96 2.67 -0.32
N SER A 186 5.76 3.70 -0.55
CA SER A 186 7.11 3.83 -0.04
C SER A 186 7.24 5.16 0.68
N ARG A 187 8.25 5.28 1.55
CA ARG A 187 8.60 6.56 2.16
C ARG A 187 8.91 7.58 1.08
N SER A 188 8.51 8.81 1.32
CA SER A 188 8.92 9.93 0.51
C SER A 188 10.24 10.47 1.05
N ASP A 189 11.27 10.50 0.20
CA ASP A 189 12.60 11.02 0.57
C ASP A 189 12.70 12.51 0.31
N VAL A 190 11.80 13.05 -0.48
CA VAL A 190 11.73 14.48 -0.80
C VAL A 190 10.28 14.94 -0.75
N ASN A 191 10.02 15.96 0.06
CA ASN A 191 8.71 16.59 0.19
C ASN A 191 8.84 18.08 -0.06
N ILE A 192 8.24 18.58 -1.12
CA ILE A 192 8.29 20.00 -1.50
C ILE A 192 6.86 20.52 -1.67
N LEU A 193 6.56 21.64 -1.02
CA LEU A 193 5.40 22.45 -1.32
C LEU A 193 5.78 23.55 -2.31
N ALA A 194 5.20 23.51 -3.50
CA ALA A 194 5.39 24.55 -4.51
C ALA A 194 4.17 25.49 -4.52
N PHE A 195 4.35 26.72 -4.06
CA PHE A 195 3.35 27.78 -4.13
C PHE A 195 3.54 28.51 -5.45
N VAL A 196 2.55 28.41 -6.33
CA VAL A 196 2.59 29.02 -7.67
C VAL A 196 1.59 30.16 -7.73
N ASN A 197 2.06 31.35 -8.08
CA ASN A 197 1.20 32.50 -8.36
C ASN A 197 1.36 32.90 -9.83
N PRO A 198 0.40 32.56 -10.70
CA PRO A 198 0.47 32.87 -12.13
C PRO A 198 0.39 34.37 -12.43
N GLU A 199 -0.31 35.14 -11.60
CA GLU A 199 -0.47 36.59 -11.79
C GLU A 199 0.88 37.31 -11.57
N SER A 200 1.56 37.02 -10.46
CA SER A 200 2.88 37.61 -10.18
C SER A 200 4.04 36.88 -10.88
N ARG A 201 3.79 35.73 -11.52
CA ARG A 201 4.77 34.83 -12.12
C ARG A 201 5.87 34.38 -11.16
N GLN A 202 5.49 34.16 -9.91
CA GLN A 202 6.40 33.72 -8.84
C GLN A 202 6.10 32.30 -8.43
N VAL A 203 7.15 31.58 -8.09
CA VAL A 203 7.09 30.23 -7.51
C VAL A 203 7.95 30.22 -6.25
N LEU A 204 7.35 29.87 -5.12
CA LEU A 204 8.05 29.60 -3.87
C LEU A 204 8.10 28.09 -3.63
N LEU A 205 9.30 27.57 -3.41
CA LEU A 205 9.50 26.16 -3.05
C LEU A 205 9.85 26.08 -1.56
N LEU A 206 9.06 25.30 -0.83
CA LEU A 206 9.32 25.01 0.58
C LEU A 206 9.59 23.52 0.73
N ASN A 207 10.80 23.19 1.14
CA ASN A 207 11.17 21.81 1.49
C ASN A 207 10.64 21.52 2.90
N THR A 208 9.93 20.42 3.05
CA THR A 208 9.45 19.91 4.34
C THR A 208 10.24 18.65 4.69
N PRO A 209 10.75 18.54 5.93
CA PRO A 209 11.49 17.35 6.35
C PRO A 209 10.60 16.11 6.44
#